data_14a8e2b2ed10c4c7a319c3af28f9813b
#
_entry.id   14a8e2b2ed10c4c7a319c3af28f9813b
#
_cell.length_a   1.000
_cell.length_b   1.000
_cell.length_c   1.000
_cell.angle_alpha   90.00
_cell.angle_beta   90.00
_cell.angle_gamma   90.00
#
_symmetry.space_group_name_H-M   'P 1'
#
loop_
_entity.id
_entity.type
_entity.pdbx_description
1 polymer ?
#
loop_
_entity_poly.entity_id
_entity_poly.type
_entity_poly.pdbx_seq_one_letter_code
_entity_poly.pdbx_strand_id
1 'polypeptide(L)'
;MTSFDPQRPDFAPYGFTCVRWRPSAMTRPDRHNEIEINFLRSGALTYLLRGRKVRIPAQHLGVFWAAMPHQIIDFEDTTEYFVATLPLAWFIQCRLPEPLVQSLLQGEVILEALSERADSDLQMLAHWETDLLERAQSLKKAVLLELEARLLRLAHSSVAPQPGRRVRQRAAASTAELTKVEKMACYIAQSYTQTLTSEDVGQHVGLHPNYAMGLFKRTIGTTIVDYVTQHRVSHAQRLLATTDTKIVDVALNSGFASTSRFNAAFRQQCGCSPRDYRRQHRLQDA
;
A
#
# COMPACT_ATOMS: atom_id res chain seq x y z
N MET A 1 16.82 5.37 -13.45
CA MET A 1 15.89 4.24 -13.61
C MET A 1 16.16 3.22 -12.52
N THR A 2 15.12 2.80 -11.85
CA THR A 2 15.17 1.89 -10.70
C THR A 2 14.94 0.45 -11.16
N SER A 3 15.51 -0.53 -10.47
CA SER A 3 15.28 -1.95 -10.68
C SER A 3 15.12 -2.63 -9.33
N PHE A 4 14.59 -3.85 -9.32
CA PHE A 4 14.42 -4.62 -8.08
C PHE A 4 15.76 -4.89 -7.40
N ASP A 5 15.83 -4.63 -6.10
CA ASP A 5 16.97 -4.98 -5.24
C ASP A 5 16.67 -6.30 -4.49
N PRO A 6 17.36 -7.41 -4.84
CA PRO A 6 17.15 -8.69 -4.18
C PRO A 6 17.53 -8.72 -2.70
N GLN A 7 18.33 -7.76 -2.23
CA GLN A 7 18.76 -7.68 -0.84
C GLN A 7 17.87 -6.78 0.02
N ARG A 8 16.91 -6.10 -0.58
CA ARG A 8 15.97 -5.25 0.16
C ARG A 8 15.21 -6.07 1.20
N PRO A 9 15.18 -5.65 2.49
CA PRO A 9 14.43 -6.36 3.52
C PRO A 9 12.93 -6.40 3.21
N ASP A 10 12.28 -7.54 3.49
CA ASP A 10 10.82 -7.64 3.44
C ASP A 10 10.19 -6.55 4.32
N PHE A 11 9.10 -5.96 3.87
CA PHE A 11 8.37 -4.87 4.50
C PHE A 11 9.17 -3.57 4.73
N ALA A 12 10.36 -3.40 4.18
CA ALA A 12 10.97 -2.10 4.09
C ALA A 12 10.05 -1.17 3.26
N PRO A 13 9.68 0.03 3.75
CA PRO A 13 8.72 0.87 3.04
C PRO A 13 9.35 1.52 1.80
N TYR A 14 8.61 1.56 0.69
CA TYR A 14 8.89 2.48 -0.41
C TYR A 14 8.34 3.89 -0.12
N GLY A 15 7.28 3.95 0.69
CA GLY A 15 6.59 5.20 1.00
C GLY A 15 5.64 5.65 -0.10
N PHE A 16 5.39 6.96 -0.16
CA PHE A 16 4.59 7.54 -1.23
C PHE A 16 5.51 7.98 -2.36
N THR A 17 5.56 7.20 -3.45
CA THR A 17 6.47 7.40 -4.58
C THR A 17 5.77 7.13 -5.91
N CYS A 18 6.32 7.69 -6.97
CA CYS A 18 6.03 7.30 -8.35
C CYS A 18 7.36 7.31 -9.10
N VAL A 19 7.76 6.19 -9.67
CA VAL A 19 9.06 6.04 -10.34
C VAL A 19 8.96 5.13 -11.55
N ARG A 20 9.84 5.34 -12.53
CA ARG A 20 10.00 4.43 -13.66
C ARG A 20 10.98 3.32 -13.32
N TRP A 21 10.53 2.10 -13.54
CA TRP A 21 11.29 0.89 -13.33
C TRP A 21 11.66 0.24 -14.66
N ARG A 22 12.82 -0.41 -14.69
CA ARG A 22 13.14 -1.39 -15.72
C ARG A 22 12.63 -2.75 -15.27
N PRO A 23 11.84 -3.45 -16.08
CA PRO A 23 11.42 -4.80 -15.73
C PRO A 23 12.65 -5.73 -15.69
N SER A 24 12.65 -6.57 -14.67
CA SER A 24 13.61 -7.66 -14.52
C SER A 24 12.93 -8.84 -13.87
N ALA A 25 13.26 -10.05 -14.28
CA ALA A 25 12.82 -11.23 -13.57
C ALA A 25 13.37 -11.18 -12.15
N MET A 26 12.48 -11.16 -11.16
CA MET A 26 12.87 -11.07 -9.76
C MET A 26 13.32 -12.44 -9.27
N THR A 27 14.42 -12.50 -8.55
CA THR A 27 14.97 -13.75 -8.00
C THR A 27 14.22 -14.26 -6.77
N ARG A 28 13.46 -13.39 -6.13
CA ARG A 28 12.58 -13.69 -5.00
C ARG A 28 11.35 -12.77 -5.01
N PRO A 29 10.25 -13.16 -4.33
CA PRO A 29 9.13 -12.25 -4.12
C PRO A 29 9.56 -11.01 -3.32
N ASP A 30 8.98 -9.86 -3.63
CA ASP A 30 8.98 -8.67 -2.77
C ASP A 30 7.72 -8.62 -1.92
N ARG A 31 7.79 -7.85 -0.83
CA ARG A 31 6.69 -7.56 0.08
C ARG A 31 6.89 -6.20 0.71
N HIS A 32 5.85 -5.38 0.66
CA HIS A 32 5.84 -4.09 1.35
C HIS A 32 4.41 -3.63 1.67
N ASN A 33 4.25 -2.73 2.63
CA ASN A 33 2.93 -2.38 3.15
C ASN A 33 2.30 -1.18 2.43
N GLU A 34 2.45 -1.12 1.12
CA GLU A 34 1.85 -0.12 0.26
C GLU A 34 0.83 -0.75 -0.70
N ILE A 35 -0.08 0.06 -1.19
CA ILE A 35 -0.81 -0.21 -2.42
C ILE A 35 0.13 0.12 -3.57
N GLU A 36 0.32 -0.81 -4.46
CA GLU A 36 1.14 -0.65 -5.66
C GLU A 36 0.25 -0.47 -6.89
N ILE A 37 0.62 0.49 -7.70
CA ILE A 37 -0.05 0.86 -8.94
C ILE A 37 0.97 0.72 -10.07
N ASN A 38 0.68 -0.14 -11.01
CA ASN A 38 1.52 -0.39 -12.17
C ASN A 38 0.85 0.08 -13.45
N PHE A 39 1.62 0.72 -14.31
CA PHE A 39 1.17 1.14 -15.63
C PHE A 39 2.30 1.02 -16.66
N LEU A 40 2.01 0.37 -17.78
CA LEU A 40 2.94 0.12 -18.86
C LEU A 40 2.52 0.87 -20.11
N ARG A 41 3.49 1.45 -20.82
CA ARG A 41 3.27 2.04 -22.13
C ARG A 41 3.17 1.00 -23.25
N SER A 42 4.00 -0.04 -23.18
CA SER A 42 4.07 -1.12 -24.17
C SER A 42 4.32 -2.47 -23.50
N GLY A 43 4.01 -3.55 -24.18
CA GLY A 43 4.27 -4.91 -23.75
C GLY A 43 3.37 -5.40 -22.62
N ALA A 44 3.92 -6.23 -21.74
CA ALA A 44 3.20 -6.76 -20.58
C ALA A 44 4.18 -7.17 -19.47
N LEU A 45 3.71 -7.17 -18.22
CA LEU A 45 4.36 -7.80 -17.08
C LEU A 45 3.55 -8.99 -16.62
N THR A 46 4.21 -10.09 -16.27
CA THR A 46 3.59 -11.23 -15.62
C THR A 46 4.11 -11.36 -14.20
N TYR A 47 3.22 -11.15 -13.26
CA TYR A 47 3.48 -11.35 -11.83
C TYR A 47 3.09 -12.74 -11.37
N LEU A 48 3.88 -13.30 -10.47
CA LEU A 48 3.44 -14.36 -9.57
C LEU A 48 2.92 -13.71 -8.29
N LEU A 49 1.60 -13.68 -8.11
CA LEU A 49 0.90 -13.13 -6.95
C LEU A 49 0.13 -14.24 -6.25
N ARG A 50 0.43 -14.50 -4.97
CA ARG A 50 -0.21 -15.59 -4.20
C ARG A 50 -0.21 -16.94 -4.93
N GLY A 51 0.85 -17.25 -5.67
CA GLY A 51 0.96 -18.48 -6.46
C GLY A 51 0.15 -18.51 -7.76
N ARG A 52 -0.44 -17.38 -8.17
CA ARG A 52 -1.16 -17.23 -9.45
C ARG A 52 -0.39 -16.31 -10.38
N LYS A 53 -0.37 -16.67 -11.66
CA LYS A 53 0.15 -15.78 -12.70
C LYS A 53 -0.89 -14.72 -13.02
N VAL A 54 -0.50 -13.46 -12.90
CA VAL A 54 -1.33 -12.30 -13.24
C VAL A 54 -0.58 -11.50 -14.30
N ARG A 55 -1.17 -11.36 -15.47
CA ARG A 55 -0.62 -10.57 -16.58
C ARG A 55 -1.21 -9.17 -16.54
N ILE A 56 -0.35 -8.16 -16.48
CA ILE A 56 -0.70 -6.74 -16.58
C ILE A 56 -0.24 -6.29 -17.98
N PRO A 57 -1.14 -6.13 -18.95
CA PRO A 57 -0.79 -5.64 -20.27
C PRO A 57 -0.59 -4.14 -20.29
N ALA A 58 0.05 -3.64 -21.34
CA ALA A 58 0.18 -2.20 -21.59
C ALA A 58 -1.18 -1.50 -21.59
N GLN A 59 -1.15 -0.22 -21.24
CA GLN A 59 -2.31 0.67 -21.22
C GLN A 59 -3.44 0.24 -20.26
N HIS A 60 -3.14 -0.64 -19.31
CA HIS A 60 -4.04 -1.04 -18.23
C HIS A 60 -3.43 -0.63 -16.90
N LEU A 61 -4.25 -0.01 -16.05
CA LEU A 61 -3.87 0.27 -14.68
C LEU A 61 -4.03 -1.01 -13.85
N GLY A 62 -2.93 -1.51 -13.33
CA GLY A 62 -2.91 -2.64 -12.39
C GLY A 62 -2.71 -2.13 -10.97
N VAL A 63 -3.59 -2.52 -10.05
CA VAL A 63 -3.53 -2.09 -8.64
C VAL A 63 -3.64 -3.29 -7.74
N PHE A 64 -2.74 -3.42 -6.77
CA PHE A 64 -2.77 -4.49 -5.77
C PHE A 64 -2.14 -4.06 -4.45
N TRP A 65 -2.44 -4.77 -3.38
CA TRP A 65 -1.79 -4.59 -2.10
C TRP A 65 -0.51 -5.41 -2.03
N ALA A 66 0.62 -4.72 -1.96
CA ALA A 66 1.95 -5.31 -2.07
C ALA A 66 2.45 -6.02 -0.79
N ALA A 67 1.66 -6.07 0.30
CA ALA A 67 1.93 -6.97 1.42
C ALA A 67 1.79 -8.44 1.02
N MET A 68 1.05 -8.73 -0.06
CA MET A 68 1.04 -10.04 -0.68
C MET A 68 2.36 -10.28 -1.41
N PRO A 69 2.97 -11.48 -1.27
CA PRO A 69 4.16 -11.83 -2.02
C PRO A 69 3.92 -11.64 -3.51
N HIS A 70 4.71 -10.79 -4.14
CA HIS A 70 4.61 -10.50 -5.55
C HIS A 70 5.98 -10.55 -6.21
N GLN A 71 6.05 -11.15 -7.38
CA GLN A 71 7.31 -11.39 -8.10
C GLN A 71 7.06 -11.26 -9.59
N ILE A 72 7.82 -10.41 -10.27
CA ILE A 72 7.84 -10.39 -11.74
C ILE A 72 8.59 -11.64 -12.20
N ILE A 73 7.90 -12.50 -12.92
CA ILE A 73 8.46 -13.76 -13.46
C ILE A 73 8.68 -13.71 -14.97
N ASP A 74 8.03 -12.77 -15.65
CA ASP A 74 8.15 -12.60 -17.10
C ASP A 74 7.75 -11.19 -17.52
N PHE A 75 8.31 -10.71 -18.64
CA PHE A 75 7.98 -9.42 -19.23
C PHE A 75 8.16 -9.48 -20.76
N GLU A 76 7.16 -8.98 -21.49
CA GLU A 76 7.09 -8.98 -22.93
C GLU A 76 7.24 -7.56 -23.46
N ASP A 77 8.20 -7.32 -24.35
CA ASP A 77 8.39 -6.03 -25.05
C ASP A 77 8.28 -4.76 -24.19
N THR A 78 8.53 -4.92 -22.88
CA THR A 78 8.44 -3.84 -21.89
C THR A 78 9.85 -3.34 -21.59
N THR A 79 10.15 -2.08 -21.91
CA THR A 79 11.44 -1.46 -21.62
C THR A 79 11.43 -0.71 -20.30
N GLU A 80 10.29 -0.13 -19.95
CA GLU A 80 10.05 0.61 -18.71
C GLU A 80 8.57 0.61 -18.37
N TYR A 81 8.28 0.76 -17.08
CA TYR A 81 6.91 0.89 -16.58
C TYR A 81 6.88 1.78 -15.32
N PHE A 82 5.75 2.42 -15.08
CA PHE A 82 5.55 3.19 -13.86
C PHE A 82 5.13 2.30 -12.71
N VAL A 83 5.76 2.54 -11.55
CA VAL A 83 5.37 2.00 -10.26
C VAL A 83 5.08 3.18 -9.35
N ALA A 84 3.81 3.35 -8.96
CA ALA A 84 3.44 4.25 -7.90
C ALA A 84 3.09 3.45 -6.65
N THR A 85 3.59 3.89 -5.49
CA THR A 85 3.33 3.26 -4.19
C THR A 85 2.63 4.24 -3.26
N LEU A 86 1.56 3.78 -2.61
CA LEU A 86 0.80 4.54 -1.62
C LEU A 86 0.78 3.78 -0.30
N PRO A 87 1.32 4.33 0.81
CA PRO A 87 1.23 3.69 2.12
C PRO A 87 -0.20 3.28 2.45
N LEU A 88 -0.39 2.04 2.94
CA LEU A 88 -1.72 1.50 3.19
C LEU A 88 -2.55 2.39 4.12
N ALA A 89 -1.94 2.99 5.15
CA ALA A 89 -2.64 3.92 6.03
C ALA A 89 -3.16 5.16 5.30
N TRP A 90 -2.48 5.63 4.26
CA TRP A 90 -2.95 6.74 3.44
C TRP A 90 -4.08 6.30 2.50
N PHE A 91 -3.96 5.10 1.92
CA PHE A 91 -5.01 4.50 1.10
C PHE A 91 -6.33 4.37 1.86
N ILE A 92 -6.30 3.87 3.10
CA ILE A 92 -7.51 3.74 3.94
C ILE A 92 -8.15 5.12 4.22
N GLN A 93 -7.34 6.18 4.33
CA GLN A 93 -7.83 7.53 4.56
C GLN A 93 -8.43 8.20 3.31
N CYS A 94 -8.22 7.67 2.12
CA CYS A 94 -8.85 8.17 0.89
C CYS A 94 -10.36 7.93 0.84
N ARG A 95 -10.94 7.18 1.80
CA ARG A 95 -12.38 6.88 1.88
C ARG A 95 -12.97 6.38 0.57
N LEU A 96 -12.24 5.51 -0.09
CA LEU A 96 -12.65 4.88 -1.34
C LEU A 96 -13.84 3.94 -1.12
N PRO A 97 -14.62 3.62 -2.17
CA PRO A 97 -15.72 2.68 -2.08
C PRO A 97 -15.29 1.34 -1.47
N GLU A 98 -16.06 0.88 -0.49
CA GLU A 98 -15.78 -0.34 0.29
C GLU A 98 -15.47 -1.57 -0.58
N PRO A 99 -16.18 -1.84 -1.71
CA PRO A 99 -15.86 -2.99 -2.56
C PRO A 99 -14.43 -2.97 -3.10
N LEU A 100 -13.93 -1.80 -3.52
CA LEU A 100 -12.55 -1.65 -4.00
C LEU A 100 -11.54 -1.92 -2.88
N VAL A 101 -11.78 -1.31 -1.71
CA VAL A 101 -10.91 -1.48 -0.53
C VAL A 101 -10.85 -2.94 -0.12
N GLN A 102 -12.00 -3.62 -0.03
CA GLN A 102 -12.06 -5.02 0.37
C GLN A 102 -11.38 -5.94 -0.63
N SER A 103 -11.60 -5.77 -1.93
CA SER A 103 -10.92 -6.56 -2.96
C SER A 103 -9.39 -6.45 -2.85
N LEU A 104 -8.87 -5.23 -2.74
CA LEU A 104 -7.42 -5.01 -2.61
C LEU A 104 -6.86 -5.63 -1.31
N LEU A 105 -7.55 -5.43 -0.17
CA LEU A 105 -7.13 -5.99 1.12
C LEU A 105 -7.27 -7.52 1.18
N GLN A 106 -8.12 -8.12 0.36
CA GLN A 106 -8.19 -9.56 0.17
C GLN A 106 -7.11 -10.11 -0.78
N GLY A 107 -6.22 -9.23 -1.25
CA GLY A 107 -5.10 -9.58 -2.12
C GLY A 107 -5.51 -9.86 -3.57
N GLU A 108 -6.63 -9.28 -4.01
CA GLU A 108 -7.00 -9.29 -5.42
C GLU A 108 -6.20 -8.23 -6.18
N VAL A 109 -5.93 -8.52 -7.44
CA VAL A 109 -5.40 -7.53 -8.38
C VAL A 109 -6.55 -6.92 -9.12
N ILE A 110 -6.69 -5.61 -9.01
CA ILE A 110 -7.64 -4.86 -9.82
C ILE A 110 -6.92 -4.46 -11.11
N LEU A 111 -7.38 -5.00 -12.21
CA LEU A 111 -6.92 -4.63 -13.54
C LEU A 111 -8.03 -3.85 -14.23
N GLU A 112 -7.79 -2.60 -14.53
CA GLU A 112 -8.74 -1.80 -15.28
C GLU A 112 -8.81 -2.31 -16.71
N ALA A 113 -10.00 -2.44 -17.25
CA ALA A 113 -10.17 -2.72 -18.67
C ALA A 113 -9.56 -1.59 -19.51
N LEU A 114 -9.10 -1.91 -20.72
CA LEU A 114 -8.53 -0.94 -21.64
C LEU A 114 -9.44 0.31 -21.70
N SER A 115 -8.91 1.44 -21.28
CA SER A 115 -9.69 2.68 -21.19
C SER A 115 -9.16 3.71 -22.19
N GLU A 116 -10.06 4.60 -22.64
CA GLU A 116 -9.73 5.80 -23.42
C GLU A 116 -8.79 6.76 -22.65
N ARG A 117 -8.45 6.43 -21.40
CA ARG A 117 -7.63 7.24 -20.49
C ARG A 117 -6.15 6.86 -20.47
N ALA A 118 -5.74 5.87 -21.25
CA ALA A 118 -4.37 5.37 -21.20
C ALA A 118 -3.31 6.45 -21.40
N ASP A 119 -3.51 7.36 -22.34
CA ASP A 119 -2.60 8.48 -22.59
C ASP A 119 -2.63 9.50 -21.44
N SER A 120 -3.81 9.76 -20.87
CA SER A 120 -3.95 10.64 -19.70
C SER A 120 -3.29 10.04 -18.47
N ASP A 121 -3.40 8.73 -18.25
CA ASP A 121 -2.74 8.01 -17.15
C ASP A 121 -1.21 8.06 -17.31
N LEU A 122 -0.70 7.90 -18.52
CA LEU A 122 0.72 7.99 -18.81
C LEU A 122 1.28 9.38 -18.48
N GLN A 123 0.58 10.45 -18.91
CA GLN A 123 0.96 11.83 -18.62
C GLN A 123 0.89 12.12 -17.12
N MET A 124 -0.18 11.71 -16.45
CA MET A 124 -0.39 11.89 -15.02
C MET A 124 0.73 11.22 -14.21
N LEU A 125 1.09 9.97 -14.52
CA LEU A 125 2.16 9.26 -13.83
C LEU A 125 3.54 9.90 -14.08
N ALA A 126 3.77 10.44 -15.28
CA ALA A 126 5.00 11.18 -15.59
C ALA A 126 5.10 12.49 -14.77
N HIS A 127 4.00 13.20 -14.58
CA HIS A 127 3.94 14.36 -13.68
C HIS A 127 4.17 13.94 -12.23
N TRP A 128 3.52 12.88 -11.75
CA TRP A 128 3.73 12.39 -10.39
C TRP A 128 5.19 12.00 -10.11
N GLU A 129 5.87 11.39 -11.08
CA GLU A 129 7.30 11.08 -10.96
C GLU A 129 8.11 12.36 -10.72
N THR A 130 7.88 13.41 -11.49
CA THR A 130 8.57 14.69 -11.36
C THR A 130 8.23 15.40 -10.06
N ASP A 131 6.94 15.53 -9.76
CA ASP A 131 6.42 16.26 -8.60
C ASP A 131 6.87 15.64 -7.26
N LEU A 132 6.91 14.30 -7.18
CA LEU A 132 7.36 13.63 -5.97
C LEU A 132 8.88 13.68 -5.77
N LEU A 133 9.67 13.88 -6.85
CA LEU A 133 11.11 14.10 -6.78
C LEU A 133 11.46 15.50 -6.27
N GLU A 134 10.66 16.52 -6.59
CA GLU A 134 10.91 17.91 -6.21
C GLU A 134 10.76 18.18 -4.70
N ARG A 135 10.27 17.22 -3.92
CA ARG A 135 10.05 17.30 -2.46
C ARG A 135 9.16 18.47 -2.01
N ALA A 136 8.53 19.20 -2.92
CA ALA A 136 7.58 20.25 -2.60
C ALA A 136 6.28 19.67 -2.05
N GLN A 137 5.83 20.15 -0.90
CA GLN A 137 4.67 19.59 -0.20
C GLN A 137 3.35 19.86 -0.95
N SER A 138 3.24 21.02 -1.62
CA SER A 138 2.09 21.32 -2.47
C SER A 138 1.91 20.29 -3.57
N LEU A 139 3.02 19.94 -4.24
CA LEU A 139 3.02 18.94 -5.30
C LEU A 139 2.68 17.55 -4.75
N LYS A 140 3.27 17.17 -3.63
CA LYS A 140 2.92 15.90 -2.96
C LYS A 140 1.44 15.81 -2.60
N LYS A 141 0.84 16.92 -2.13
CA LYS A 141 -0.60 17.00 -1.86
C LYS A 141 -1.42 16.91 -3.14
N ALA A 142 -1.00 17.61 -4.21
CA ALA A 142 -1.65 17.53 -5.51
C ALA A 142 -1.65 16.10 -6.05
N VAL A 143 -0.49 15.44 -6.07
CA VAL A 143 -0.37 14.04 -6.49
C VAL A 143 -1.29 13.12 -5.67
N LEU A 144 -1.39 13.32 -4.34
CA LEU A 144 -2.28 12.52 -3.51
C LEU A 144 -3.75 12.70 -3.88
N LEU A 145 -4.19 13.94 -4.14
CA LEU A 145 -5.58 14.23 -4.55
C LEU A 145 -5.89 13.66 -5.94
N GLU A 146 -4.96 13.77 -6.88
CA GLU A 146 -5.11 13.19 -8.21
C GLU A 146 -5.15 11.66 -8.17
N LEU A 147 -4.31 11.04 -7.34
CA LEU A 147 -4.31 9.61 -7.11
C LEU A 147 -5.63 9.15 -6.48
N GLU A 148 -6.13 9.86 -5.46
CA GLU A 148 -7.43 9.58 -4.86
C GLU A 148 -8.56 9.67 -5.89
N ALA A 149 -8.58 10.74 -6.69
CA ALA A 149 -9.56 10.92 -7.76
C ALA A 149 -9.44 9.81 -8.84
N ARG A 150 -8.21 9.38 -9.15
CA ARG A 150 -7.98 8.30 -10.11
C ARG A 150 -8.47 6.94 -9.59
N LEU A 151 -8.24 6.63 -8.31
CA LEU A 151 -8.74 5.42 -7.67
C LEU A 151 -10.27 5.42 -7.53
N LEU A 152 -10.91 6.57 -7.31
CA LEU A 152 -12.38 6.70 -7.33
C LEU A 152 -12.95 6.36 -8.71
N ARG A 153 -12.30 6.82 -9.79
CA ARG A 153 -12.71 6.46 -11.17
C ARG A 153 -12.50 4.97 -11.44
N LEU A 154 -11.39 4.39 -10.96
CA LEU A 154 -11.16 2.95 -11.05
C LEU A 154 -12.26 2.16 -10.32
N ALA A 155 -12.65 2.58 -9.12
CA ALA A 155 -13.72 1.95 -8.38
C ALA A 155 -15.04 1.97 -9.14
N HIS A 156 -15.33 3.09 -9.84
CA HIS A 156 -16.56 3.23 -10.65
C HIS A 156 -16.53 2.31 -11.88
N SER A 157 -15.41 2.21 -12.58
CA SER A 157 -15.26 1.35 -13.76
C SER A 157 -15.20 -0.15 -13.41
N SER A 158 -14.69 -0.49 -12.21
CA SER A 158 -14.53 -1.89 -11.76
C SER A 158 -15.81 -2.48 -11.15
N VAL A 159 -16.78 -1.67 -10.77
CA VAL A 159 -18.07 -2.07 -10.15
C VAL A 159 -19.10 -2.54 -11.19
N ALA A 160 -18.83 -2.47 -12.48
CA ALA A 160 -19.67 -3.12 -13.47
C ALA A 160 -19.61 -4.65 -13.24
N PRO A 161 -20.75 -5.31 -12.89
CA PRO A 161 -20.74 -6.72 -12.58
C PRO A 161 -20.37 -7.52 -13.83
N GLN A 162 -19.18 -8.08 -13.85
CA GLN A 162 -18.87 -9.14 -14.81
C GLN A 162 -19.56 -10.43 -14.34
N PRO A 163 -20.60 -10.90 -15.03
CA PRO A 163 -21.22 -12.17 -14.69
C PRO A 163 -20.28 -13.31 -15.09
N GLY A 164 -19.72 -13.98 -14.10
CA GLY A 164 -19.14 -15.28 -14.30
C GLY A 164 -17.62 -15.36 -14.32
N ARG A 165 -17.04 -15.49 -13.14
CA ARG A 165 -16.00 -16.50 -12.88
C ARG A 165 -15.73 -16.67 -11.39
N ARG A 166 -16.63 -17.33 -10.69
CA ARG A 166 -16.24 -17.99 -9.41
C ARG A 166 -15.30 -19.13 -9.76
N VAL A 167 -14.00 -18.90 -9.70
CA VAL A 167 -13.00 -19.97 -9.71
C VAL A 167 -13.03 -20.62 -8.33
N ARG A 168 -13.58 -21.83 -8.27
CA ARG A 168 -13.54 -22.69 -7.08
C ARG A 168 -12.08 -22.92 -6.69
N GLN A 169 -11.71 -22.41 -5.51
CA GLN A 169 -10.43 -22.68 -4.88
C GLN A 169 -10.41 -24.10 -4.30
N ARG A 170 -9.50 -24.93 -4.80
CA ARG A 170 -8.88 -25.99 -4.00
C ARG A 170 -7.43 -25.55 -3.75
N ALA A 171 -7.08 -25.29 -2.54
CA ALA A 171 -5.73 -24.93 -2.13
C ALA A 171 -5.37 -25.56 -0.77
N ALA A 172 -4.13 -26.00 -0.68
CA ALA A 172 -3.54 -26.75 0.43
C ALA A 172 -3.46 -25.98 1.76
N ALA A 173 -3.17 -26.68 2.86
CA ALA A 173 -3.14 -26.17 4.24
C ALA A 173 -2.29 -24.90 4.45
N SER A 174 -1.20 -24.69 3.71
CA SER A 174 -0.38 -23.48 3.76
C SER A 174 -1.14 -22.21 3.33
N THR A 175 -2.12 -22.35 2.46
CA THR A 175 -2.97 -21.24 1.98
C THR A 175 -3.95 -20.78 3.06
N ALA A 176 -4.38 -21.65 3.96
CA ALA A 176 -5.30 -21.31 5.05
C ALA A 176 -4.62 -20.42 6.11
N GLU A 177 -3.33 -20.65 6.40
CA GLU A 177 -2.55 -19.82 7.33
C GLU A 177 -2.22 -18.45 6.74
N LEU A 178 -1.84 -18.38 5.47
CA LEU A 178 -1.65 -17.13 4.75
C LEU A 178 -2.95 -16.30 4.74
N THR A 179 -4.09 -16.93 4.45
CA THR A 179 -5.39 -16.25 4.50
C THR A 179 -5.71 -15.69 5.89
N LYS A 180 -5.31 -16.36 6.98
CA LYS A 180 -5.50 -15.85 8.34
C LYS A 180 -4.62 -14.64 8.62
N VAL A 181 -3.35 -14.64 8.18
CA VAL A 181 -2.44 -13.48 8.33
C VAL A 181 -2.93 -12.28 7.53
N GLU A 182 -3.41 -12.51 6.32
CA GLU A 182 -4.03 -11.47 5.50
C GLU A 182 -5.23 -10.83 6.20
N LYS A 183 -6.12 -11.64 6.79
CA LYS A 183 -7.25 -11.13 7.58
C LYS A 183 -6.81 -10.36 8.81
N MET A 184 -5.75 -10.82 9.51
CA MET A 184 -5.17 -10.06 10.62
C MET A 184 -4.66 -8.69 10.15
N ALA A 185 -3.91 -8.64 9.05
CA ALA A 185 -3.39 -7.40 8.51
C ALA A 185 -4.52 -6.45 8.04
N CYS A 186 -5.56 -6.97 7.40
CA CYS A 186 -6.76 -6.20 7.03
C CYS A 186 -7.48 -5.63 8.27
N TYR A 187 -7.68 -6.45 9.29
CA TYR A 187 -8.34 -6.01 10.53
C TYR A 187 -7.53 -4.91 11.22
N ILE A 188 -6.20 -5.05 11.29
CA ILE A 188 -5.31 -4.01 11.81
C ILE A 188 -5.47 -2.73 10.98
N ALA A 189 -5.42 -2.81 9.67
CA ALA A 189 -5.52 -1.66 8.77
C ALA A 189 -6.84 -0.90 8.92
N GLN A 190 -7.93 -1.58 9.27
CA GLN A 190 -9.24 -0.97 9.51
C GLN A 190 -9.41 -0.43 10.94
N SER A 191 -8.67 -0.99 11.91
CA SER A 191 -8.94 -0.76 13.34
C SER A 191 -7.78 -0.08 14.10
N TYR A 192 -6.64 0.22 13.46
CA TYR A 192 -5.42 0.70 14.13
C TYR A 192 -5.60 2.02 14.89
N THR A 193 -6.59 2.84 14.54
CA THR A 193 -6.89 4.08 15.26
C THR A 193 -7.61 3.87 16.59
N GLN A 194 -8.18 2.68 16.79
CA GLN A 194 -8.86 2.29 18.01
C GLN A 194 -7.89 1.60 18.99
N THR A 195 -8.36 1.32 20.21
CA THR A 195 -7.63 0.43 21.12
C THR A 195 -7.61 -0.96 20.50
N LEU A 196 -6.43 -1.44 20.15
CA LEU A 196 -6.25 -2.71 19.47
C LEU A 196 -5.12 -3.49 20.15
N THR A 197 -5.44 -4.70 20.60
CA THR A 197 -4.50 -5.64 21.23
C THR A 197 -4.17 -6.80 20.30
N SER A 198 -3.09 -7.50 20.57
CA SER A 198 -2.77 -8.75 19.85
C SER A 198 -3.83 -9.85 20.07
N GLU A 199 -4.55 -9.77 21.20
CA GLU A 199 -5.65 -10.67 21.53
C GLU A 199 -6.84 -10.43 20.61
N ASP A 200 -7.25 -9.17 20.43
CA ASP A 200 -8.33 -8.79 19.49
C ASP A 200 -8.04 -9.28 18.08
N VAL A 201 -6.80 -9.11 17.63
CA VAL A 201 -6.36 -9.55 16.30
C VAL A 201 -6.40 -11.07 16.16
N GLY A 202 -5.96 -11.80 17.19
CA GLY A 202 -6.03 -13.26 17.22
C GLY A 202 -7.47 -13.77 17.20
N GLN A 203 -8.34 -13.21 18.06
CA GLN A 203 -9.76 -13.57 18.16
C GLN A 203 -10.49 -13.31 16.83
N HIS A 204 -10.20 -12.20 16.14
CA HIS A 204 -10.83 -11.87 14.86
C HIS A 204 -10.66 -12.96 13.80
N VAL A 205 -9.58 -13.72 13.85
CA VAL A 205 -9.30 -14.82 12.90
C VAL A 205 -9.49 -16.21 13.51
N GLY A 206 -10.04 -16.29 14.73
CA GLY A 206 -10.28 -17.56 15.43
C GLY A 206 -8.97 -18.28 15.78
N LEU A 207 -7.95 -17.55 16.23
CA LEU A 207 -6.67 -18.09 16.69
C LEU A 207 -6.40 -17.70 18.14
N HIS A 208 -5.74 -18.61 18.87
CA HIS A 208 -5.19 -18.27 20.17
C HIS A 208 -4.15 -17.13 20.02
N PRO A 209 -4.13 -16.09 20.89
CA PRO A 209 -3.28 -14.92 20.75
C PRO A 209 -1.79 -15.24 20.52
N ASN A 210 -1.23 -16.16 21.31
CA ASN A 210 0.18 -16.54 21.17
C ASN A 210 0.49 -17.17 19.82
N TYR A 211 -0.41 -17.98 19.29
CA TYR A 211 -0.25 -18.57 17.97
C TYR A 211 -0.38 -17.51 16.87
N ALA A 212 -1.36 -16.62 16.99
CA ALA A 212 -1.56 -15.50 16.06
C ALA A 212 -0.32 -14.59 15.99
N MET A 213 0.25 -14.20 17.15
CA MET A 213 1.48 -13.40 17.21
C MET A 213 2.66 -14.09 16.54
N GLY A 214 2.86 -15.39 16.82
CA GLY A 214 3.93 -16.16 16.21
C GLY A 214 3.76 -16.33 14.71
N LEU A 215 2.55 -16.65 14.26
CA LEU A 215 2.20 -16.80 12.84
C LEU A 215 2.39 -15.48 12.09
N PHE A 216 1.86 -14.37 12.63
CA PHE A 216 1.99 -13.05 12.04
C PHE A 216 3.46 -12.64 11.89
N LYS A 217 4.27 -12.80 12.95
CA LYS A 217 5.69 -12.45 12.92
C LYS A 217 6.48 -13.29 11.91
N ARG A 218 6.20 -14.61 11.81
CA ARG A 218 6.89 -15.48 10.83
C ARG A 218 6.53 -15.12 9.38
N THR A 219 5.28 -14.67 9.15
CA THR A 219 4.78 -14.42 7.78
C THR A 219 5.05 -12.98 7.34
N ILE A 220 4.81 -11.99 8.21
CA ILE A 220 4.96 -10.56 7.89
C ILE A 220 6.36 -10.03 8.24
N GLY A 221 7.13 -10.77 9.06
CA GLY A 221 8.47 -10.34 9.47
C GLY A 221 8.50 -9.40 10.69
N THR A 222 7.36 -8.84 11.10
CA THR A 222 7.25 -7.91 12.23
C THR A 222 6.17 -8.35 13.22
N THR A 223 6.19 -7.81 14.44
CA THR A 223 5.16 -8.13 15.44
C THR A 223 3.85 -7.39 15.11
N ILE A 224 2.71 -7.91 15.62
CA ILE A 224 1.41 -7.23 15.50
C ILE A 224 1.48 -5.82 16.08
N VAL A 225 2.16 -5.64 17.22
CA VAL A 225 2.29 -4.33 17.89
C VAL A 225 3.09 -3.35 17.04
N ASP A 226 4.21 -3.78 16.47
CA ASP A 226 5.03 -2.95 15.60
C ASP A 226 4.27 -2.60 14.31
N TYR A 227 3.53 -3.55 13.74
CA TYR A 227 2.72 -3.35 12.55
C TYR A 227 1.59 -2.32 12.79
N VAL A 228 0.87 -2.41 13.92
CA VAL A 228 -0.09 -1.38 14.36
C VAL A 228 0.59 -0.02 14.52
N THR A 229 1.77 0.00 15.13
CA THR A 229 2.54 1.23 15.36
C THR A 229 2.98 1.87 14.04
N GLN A 230 3.39 1.07 13.05
CA GLN A 230 3.72 1.53 11.70
C GLN A 230 2.52 2.21 11.02
N HIS A 231 1.33 1.61 11.10
CA HIS A 231 0.10 2.21 10.57
C HIS A 231 -0.21 3.56 11.24
N ARG A 232 -0.09 3.64 12.57
CA ARG A 232 -0.33 4.87 13.34
C ARG A 232 0.67 5.97 12.97
N VAL A 233 1.96 5.65 12.86
CA VAL A 233 2.98 6.62 12.44
C VAL A 233 2.76 7.09 11.02
N SER A 234 2.45 6.17 10.09
CA SER A 234 2.13 6.52 8.70
C SER A 234 0.90 7.45 8.59
N HIS A 235 -0.14 7.20 9.41
CA HIS A 235 -1.29 8.10 9.52
C HIS A 235 -0.87 9.49 10.01
N ALA A 236 -0.08 9.54 11.08
CA ALA A 236 0.41 10.80 11.62
C ALA A 236 1.27 11.57 10.59
N GLN A 237 2.12 10.89 9.82
CA GLN A 237 2.88 11.51 8.74
C GLN A 237 1.97 12.21 7.74
N ARG A 238 0.89 11.56 7.31
CA ARG A 238 -0.10 12.18 6.42
C ARG A 238 -0.72 13.44 7.05
N LEU A 239 -1.25 13.34 8.28
CA LEU A 239 -1.86 14.47 8.97
C LEU A 239 -0.87 15.63 9.15
N LEU A 240 0.37 15.34 9.52
CA LEU A 240 1.42 16.35 9.68
C LEU A 240 1.76 17.06 8.36
N ALA A 241 1.73 16.34 7.25
CA ALA A 241 2.05 16.85 5.93
C ALA A 241 0.88 17.62 5.27
N THR A 242 -0.38 17.26 5.58
CA THR A 242 -1.55 17.74 4.82
C THR A 242 -2.51 18.61 5.63
N THR A 243 -2.31 18.77 6.94
CA THR A 243 -3.24 19.50 7.82
C THR A 243 -2.51 20.37 8.85
N ASP A 244 -3.23 21.35 9.41
CA ASP A 244 -2.78 22.22 10.52
C ASP A 244 -3.17 21.67 11.89
N THR A 245 -3.70 20.45 11.94
CA THR A 245 -4.11 19.80 13.19
C THR A 245 -3.00 19.83 14.23
N LYS A 246 -3.28 20.20 15.47
CA LYS A 246 -2.28 20.25 16.54
C LYS A 246 -1.62 18.88 16.72
N ILE A 247 -0.33 18.87 17.06
CA ILE A 247 0.46 17.63 17.20
C ILE A 247 -0.16 16.66 18.20
N VAL A 248 -0.79 17.20 19.27
CA VAL A 248 -1.51 16.38 20.26
C VAL A 248 -2.70 15.67 19.61
N ASP A 249 -3.49 16.40 18.82
CA ASP A 249 -4.65 15.85 18.13
C ASP A 249 -4.23 14.89 17.02
N VAL A 250 -3.10 15.15 16.35
CA VAL A 250 -2.51 14.19 15.40
C VAL A 250 -2.20 12.87 16.08
N ALA A 251 -1.60 12.90 17.28
CA ALA A 251 -1.30 11.70 18.04
C ALA A 251 -2.57 10.90 18.36
N LEU A 252 -3.61 11.58 18.88
CA LEU A 252 -4.89 10.96 19.24
C LEU A 252 -5.63 10.41 18.00
N ASN A 253 -5.74 11.20 16.95
CA ASN A 253 -6.41 10.81 15.69
C ASN A 253 -5.71 9.63 15.01
N SER A 254 -4.40 9.50 15.21
CA SER A 254 -3.63 8.37 14.71
C SER A 254 -3.69 7.13 15.61
N GLY A 255 -4.45 7.16 16.70
CA GLY A 255 -4.68 6.03 17.59
C GLY A 255 -3.65 5.84 18.71
N PHE A 256 -2.79 6.84 18.99
CA PHE A 256 -1.88 6.77 20.13
C PHE A 256 -2.59 7.16 21.42
N ALA A 257 -2.44 6.36 22.46
CA ALA A 257 -3.01 6.62 23.78
C ALA A 257 -2.32 7.78 24.53
N SER A 258 -1.11 8.20 24.12
CA SER A 258 -0.38 9.31 24.70
C SER A 258 0.61 9.93 23.74
N THR A 259 0.83 11.23 23.90
CA THR A 259 1.83 11.99 23.12
C THR A 259 3.25 11.51 23.35
N SER A 260 3.57 10.98 24.54
CA SER A 260 4.90 10.43 24.83
C SER A 260 5.18 9.18 23.99
N ARG A 261 4.24 8.22 23.93
CA ARG A 261 4.35 7.03 23.07
C ARG A 261 4.40 7.41 21.60
N PHE A 262 3.58 8.36 21.19
CA PHE A 262 3.59 8.91 19.84
C PHE A 262 4.97 9.45 19.46
N ASN A 263 5.52 10.37 20.27
CA ASN A 263 6.81 10.99 19.99
C ASN A 263 7.95 9.96 19.93
N ALA A 264 7.95 8.96 20.81
CA ALA A 264 8.94 7.90 20.82
C ALA A 264 8.86 7.05 19.53
N ALA A 265 7.67 6.55 19.21
CA ALA A 265 7.44 5.74 18.01
C ALA A 265 7.73 6.52 16.71
N PHE A 266 7.32 7.78 16.66
CA PHE A 266 7.54 8.63 15.50
C PHE A 266 9.03 8.89 15.27
N ARG A 267 9.79 9.23 16.32
CA ARG A 267 11.25 9.40 16.22
C ARG A 267 11.96 8.12 15.81
N GLN A 268 11.55 7.00 16.35
CA GLN A 268 12.12 5.70 16.01
C GLN A 268 11.96 5.36 14.52
N GLN A 269 10.78 5.66 13.94
CA GLN A 269 10.49 5.30 12.56
C GLN A 269 10.91 6.37 11.54
N CYS A 270 10.82 7.66 11.91
CA CYS A 270 11.05 8.78 10.99
C CYS A 270 12.42 9.46 11.18
N GLY A 271 13.18 9.11 12.22
CA GLY A 271 14.48 9.72 12.53
C GLY A 271 14.40 11.17 13.04
N CYS A 272 13.20 11.77 13.12
CA CYS A 272 13.00 13.15 13.56
C CYS A 272 11.74 13.30 14.42
N SER A 273 11.56 14.47 15.06
CA SER A 273 10.34 14.71 15.82
C SER A 273 9.14 15.01 14.91
N PRO A 274 7.88 14.78 15.37
CA PRO A 274 6.68 15.17 14.62
C PRO A 274 6.67 16.66 14.24
N ARG A 275 7.21 17.54 15.09
CA ARG A 275 7.32 18.97 14.82
C ARG A 275 8.32 19.26 13.70
N ASP A 276 9.48 18.60 13.73
CA ASP A 276 10.50 18.75 12.69
C ASP A 276 10.01 18.16 11.37
N TYR A 277 9.36 17.00 11.43
CA TYR A 277 8.71 16.39 10.26
C TYR A 277 7.72 17.35 9.62
N ARG A 278 6.82 17.96 10.42
CA ARG A 278 5.88 18.97 9.92
C ARG A 278 6.62 20.14 9.27
N ARG A 279 7.64 20.70 9.92
CA ARG A 279 8.41 21.83 9.38
C ARG A 279 9.10 21.48 8.07
N GLN A 280 9.62 20.24 7.93
CA GLN A 280 10.28 19.77 6.72
C GLN A 280 9.30 19.44 5.60
N HIS A 281 8.06 19.09 5.97
CA HIS A 281 7.07 18.52 5.06
C HIS A 281 5.79 19.39 4.97
N ARG A 282 5.72 20.53 5.59
CA ARG A 282 4.62 21.48 5.49
C ARG A 282 4.89 22.48 4.36
N LEU A 283 3.82 22.85 3.67
CA LEU A 283 3.78 24.04 2.85
C LEU A 283 4.14 25.25 3.76
N GLN A 284 5.22 25.96 3.48
CA GLN A 284 5.31 27.34 3.89
C GLN A 284 4.35 28.10 2.98
N ASP A 285 3.25 28.60 3.58
CA ASP A 285 2.48 29.67 2.97
C ASP A 285 3.47 30.83 2.75
N ALA A 286 3.82 31.09 1.49
CA ALA A 286 4.54 32.26 1.06
C ALA A 286 3.55 33.37 0.80
#